data_3a5dc314e7eba6b84ac9e6feafea36b7
#
_entry.id   3a5dc314e7eba6b84ac9e6feafea36b7
#
_cell.length_a   1.000
_cell.length_b   1.000
_cell.length_c   1.000
_cell.angle_alpha   90.00
_cell.angle_beta   90.00
_cell.angle_gamma   90.00
#
_symmetry.space_group_name_H-M   'P 1'
#
loop_
_entity.id
_entity.type
_entity.pdbx_description
1 polymer ?
#
loop_
_entity_poly.entity_id
_entity_poly.type
_entity_poly.pdbx_seq_one_letter_code
_entity_poly.pdbx_strand_id
1 'polypeptide(L)'
;MAGPLEQVGGHLVQAEDELAAINMTIGAAFGGVRAFTATSGPGLALMTESIGLAVASETPLTVLNVMRGGPSTGIPTKSEQSDLNIALYGLHGDAPHLVLAPLDIADCVFTAGWAVNLAQQLQTPAIVLSDQFIGQSTAVVSEPRRCENSTITLPQEREDTAYLRYKLTASGVSAVASPGDVDRRFTADGLEHNEKGTPSAKHSDHRHQLDKRADKLSGFDFGADWAEIAGTGSVALVCFGSASAPVVEASTLLADSGVDARVVSLRLLAPLQNVALENALAGCAHVVVVEQNHSKQLFHYLKGHMDFQQRVHSHAVSGPVPLSPTSIAQRVLEVMG
;
A
#
# COMPACT_ATOMS: atom_id res chain seq x y z
N MET A 1 -12.90 1.04 19.77
CA MET A 1 -12.90 2.13 18.77
C MET A 1 -14.22 2.90 18.67
N ALA A 2 -15.38 2.29 18.88
CA ALA A 2 -16.68 2.96 18.67
C ALA A 2 -16.82 4.29 19.42
N GLY A 3 -16.66 4.30 20.74
CA GLY A 3 -16.84 5.53 21.54
C GLY A 3 -15.93 6.70 21.18
N PRO A 4 -14.59 6.53 20.99
CA PRO A 4 -13.72 7.61 20.56
C PRO A 4 -14.04 8.16 19.17
N LEU A 5 -14.49 7.30 18.24
CA LEU A 5 -14.87 7.73 16.88
C LEU A 5 -16.08 8.66 16.89
N GLU A 6 -17.11 8.34 17.66
CA GLU A 6 -18.30 9.18 17.80
C GLU A 6 -17.97 10.57 18.36
N GLN A 7 -17.00 10.67 19.29
CA GLN A 7 -16.58 11.96 19.87
C GLN A 7 -15.97 12.91 18.85
N VAL A 8 -15.43 12.38 17.74
CA VAL A 8 -14.86 13.17 16.64
C VAL A 8 -15.75 13.21 15.40
N GLY A 9 -17.02 12.80 15.53
CA GLY A 9 -17.99 12.81 14.44
C GLY A 9 -17.82 11.68 13.43
N GLY A 10 -17.04 10.65 13.78
CA GLY A 10 -16.88 9.45 12.95
C GLY A 10 -17.90 8.38 13.30
N HIS A 11 -18.11 7.45 12.38
CA HIS A 11 -19.02 6.32 12.55
C HIS A 11 -18.32 5.00 12.36
N LEU A 12 -18.62 4.03 13.23
CA LEU A 12 -18.19 2.64 13.08
C LEU A 12 -19.41 1.77 12.74
N VAL A 13 -19.33 1.06 11.61
CA VAL A 13 -20.38 0.13 11.19
C VAL A 13 -19.84 -1.28 11.25
N GLN A 14 -20.54 -2.16 11.96
CA GLN A 14 -20.27 -3.59 11.95
C GLN A 14 -21.04 -4.20 10.77
N ALA A 15 -20.32 -4.62 9.74
CA ALA A 15 -20.89 -5.30 8.58
C ALA A 15 -21.10 -6.80 8.88
N GLU A 16 -21.96 -7.44 8.11
CA GLU A 16 -22.25 -8.89 8.19
C GLU A 16 -20.99 -9.71 7.80
N ASP A 17 -20.35 -9.33 6.71
CA ASP A 17 -19.18 -10.00 6.15
C ASP A 17 -18.28 -9.00 5.39
N GLU A 18 -17.18 -9.51 4.81
CA GLU A 18 -16.22 -8.71 4.07
C GLU A 18 -16.80 -8.13 2.78
N LEU A 19 -17.72 -8.84 2.11
CA LEU A 19 -18.39 -8.34 0.90
C LEU A 19 -19.28 -7.13 1.25
N ALA A 20 -20.03 -7.22 2.33
CA ALA A 20 -20.82 -6.09 2.82
C ALA A 20 -19.91 -4.94 3.26
N ALA A 21 -18.84 -5.21 4.00
CA ALA A 21 -17.93 -4.20 4.52
C ALA A 21 -17.28 -3.37 3.40
N ILE A 22 -16.72 -4.02 2.36
CA ILE A 22 -16.07 -3.31 1.26
C ILE A 22 -17.08 -2.49 0.45
N ASN A 23 -18.29 -3.01 0.18
CA ASN A 23 -19.29 -2.29 -0.60
C ASN A 23 -19.91 -1.12 0.17
N MET A 24 -20.09 -1.23 1.50
CA MET A 24 -20.44 -0.10 2.36
C MET A 24 -19.35 0.97 2.34
N THR A 25 -18.07 0.59 2.35
CA THR A 25 -16.92 1.50 2.26
C THR A 25 -16.89 2.24 0.92
N ILE A 26 -17.13 1.53 -0.19
CA ILE A 26 -17.26 2.13 -1.53
C ILE A 26 -18.41 3.12 -1.57
N GLY A 27 -19.59 2.74 -1.04
CA GLY A 27 -20.76 3.60 -1.02
C GLY A 27 -20.54 4.89 -0.21
N ALA A 28 -19.91 4.79 0.96
CA ALA A 28 -19.55 5.95 1.79
C ALA A 28 -18.54 6.87 1.06
N ALA A 29 -17.50 6.29 0.45
CA ALA A 29 -16.50 7.04 -0.31
C ALA A 29 -17.10 7.72 -1.56
N PHE A 30 -17.97 7.03 -2.28
CA PHE A 30 -18.73 7.59 -3.41
C PHE A 30 -19.64 8.76 -2.96
N GLY A 31 -20.18 8.67 -1.76
CA GLY A 31 -20.94 9.76 -1.11
C GLY A 31 -20.09 10.93 -0.62
N GLY A 32 -18.77 10.90 -0.83
CA GLY A 32 -17.85 11.97 -0.44
C GLY A 32 -17.30 11.86 0.98
N VAL A 33 -17.50 10.75 1.67
CA VAL A 33 -16.99 10.49 3.02
C VAL A 33 -15.70 9.69 2.94
N ARG A 34 -14.67 10.11 3.69
CA ARG A 34 -13.45 9.30 3.85
C ARG A 34 -13.79 8.02 4.60
N ALA A 35 -13.61 6.89 3.94
CA ALA A 35 -14.00 5.59 4.47
C ALA A 35 -12.86 4.58 4.36
N PHE A 36 -12.77 3.69 5.34
CA PHE A 36 -11.86 2.56 5.32
C PHE A 36 -12.51 1.33 5.94
N THR A 37 -12.00 0.16 5.56
CA THR A 37 -12.36 -1.12 6.17
C THR A 37 -11.11 -1.86 6.64
N ALA A 38 -11.27 -2.74 7.63
CA ALA A 38 -10.17 -3.56 8.14
C ALA A 38 -10.53 -5.05 8.03
N THR A 39 -9.56 -5.84 7.58
CA THR A 39 -9.72 -7.27 7.36
C THR A 39 -8.40 -8.03 7.58
N SER A 40 -8.36 -9.29 7.23
CA SER A 40 -7.15 -10.13 7.12
C SER A 40 -7.13 -10.85 5.77
N GLY A 41 -6.07 -11.60 5.45
CA GLY A 41 -5.87 -12.24 4.14
C GLY A 41 -7.09 -12.92 3.53
N PRO A 42 -7.82 -13.79 4.25
CA PRO A 42 -9.04 -14.41 3.72
C PRO A 42 -10.12 -13.40 3.31
N GLY A 43 -10.32 -12.36 4.13
CA GLY A 43 -11.29 -11.31 3.81
C GLY A 43 -10.81 -10.41 2.67
N LEU A 44 -9.52 -10.09 2.58
CA LEU A 44 -8.95 -9.39 1.42
C LEU A 44 -9.22 -10.15 0.12
N ALA A 45 -9.10 -11.48 0.14
CA ALA A 45 -9.40 -12.32 -1.02
C ALA A 45 -10.87 -12.19 -1.47
N LEU A 46 -11.81 -12.04 -0.53
CA LEU A 46 -13.22 -11.78 -0.84
C LEU A 46 -13.48 -10.37 -1.37
N MET A 47 -12.66 -9.40 -1.00
CA MET A 47 -12.82 -7.99 -1.37
C MET A 47 -12.26 -7.64 -2.76
N THR A 48 -11.47 -8.51 -3.39
CA THR A 48 -10.66 -8.18 -4.59
C THR A 48 -11.50 -7.68 -5.76
N GLU A 49 -12.67 -8.26 -6.02
CA GLU A 49 -13.57 -7.79 -7.09
C GLU A 49 -14.06 -6.37 -6.82
N SER A 50 -14.55 -6.10 -5.61
CA SER A 50 -15.05 -4.78 -5.22
C SER A 50 -13.93 -3.71 -5.19
N ILE A 51 -12.69 -4.09 -4.85
CA ILE A 51 -11.53 -3.19 -4.99
C ILE A 51 -11.30 -2.86 -6.47
N GLY A 52 -11.46 -3.84 -7.37
CA GLY A 52 -11.44 -3.62 -8.83
C GLY A 52 -12.51 -2.64 -9.30
N LEU A 53 -13.73 -2.75 -8.79
CA LEU A 53 -14.80 -1.77 -9.02
C LEU A 53 -14.40 -0.36 -8.56
N ALA A 54 -13.77 -0.24 -7.39
CA ALA A 54 -13.31 1.06 -6.89
C ALA A 54 -12.19 1.67 -7.77
N VAL A 55 -11.31 0.84 -8.35
CA VAL A 55 -10.32 1.30 -9.34
C VAL A 55 -11.01 1.79 -10.60
N ALA A 56 -11.96 1.03 -11.16
CA ALA A 56 -12.67 1.38 -12.39
C ALA A 56 -13.49 2.67 -12.24
N SER A 57 -14.20 2.81 -11.11
CA SER A 57 -15.02 4.00 -10.80
C SER A 57 -14.20 5.17 -10.23
N GLU A 58 -12.89 5.00 -10.06
CA GLU A 58 -12.00 5.98 -9.42
C GLU A 58 -12.54 6.47 -8.06
N THR A 59 -13.03 5.52 -7.27
CA THR A 59 -13.57 5.77 -5.93
C THR A 59 -12.47 5.54 -4.89
N PRO A 60 -12.06 6.57 -4.13
CA PRO A 60 -10.99 6.45 -3.15
C PRO A 60 -11.45 5.68 -1.91
N LEU A 61 -10.71 4.70 -1.47
CA LEU A 61 -10.94 4.02 -0.20
C LEU A 61 -9.64 3.42 0.35
N THR A 62 -9.65 3.01 1.61
CA THR A 62 -8.51 2.34 2.23
C THR A 62 -8.95 1.00 2.81
N VAL A 63 -8.19 -0.05 2.50
CA VAL A 63 -8.35 -1.38 3.09
C VAL A 63 -7.15 -1.65 3.98
N LEU A 64 -7.37 -1.83 5.27
CA LEU A 64 -6.34 -2.26 6.20
C LEU A 64 -6.36 -3.79 6.27
N ASN A 65 -5.32 -4.44 5.75
CA ASN A 65 -5.16 -5.89 5.82
C ASN A 65 -4.16 -6.26 6.92
N VAL A 66 -4.63 -6.91 7.98
CA VAL A 66 -3.79 -7.44 9.05
C VAL A 66 -3.37 -8.86 8.69
N MET A 67 -2.21 -9.00 8.07
CA MET A 67 -1.69 -10.27 7.56
C MET A 67 -1.50 -11.29 8.67
N ARG A 68 -1.81 -12.53 8.37
CA ARG A 68 -1.53 -13.71 9.18
C ARG A 68 -1.14 -14.88 8.28
N GLY A 69 -0.53 -15.92 8.85
CA GLY A 69 -0.13 -17.10 8.10
C GLY A 69 -1.31 -17.78 7.41
N GLY A 70 -1.20 -17.94 6.08
CA GLY A 70 -2.15 -18.62 5.20
C GLY A 70 -1.70 -20.06 4.87
N PRO A 71 -2.35 -20.74 3.92
CA PRO A 71 -3.56 -20.34 3.17
C PRO A 71 -4.87 -20.57 3.96
N SER A 72 -6.01 -20.09 3.42
CA SER A 72 -7.33 -20.11 4.06
C SER A 72 -7.31 -19.40 5.41
N THR A 73 -7.89 -19.97 6.46
CA THR A 73 -7.81 -19.41 7.82
C THR A 73 -6.41 -19.51 8.44
N GLY A 74 -5.55 -20.32 7.84
CA GLY A 74 -4.12 -20.37 8.09
C GLY A 74 -3.71 -20.89 9.47
N ILE A 75 -2.52 -20.46 9.91
CA ILE A 75 -2.01 -20.76 11.24
C ILE A 75 -2.89 -20.01 12.26
N PRO A 76 -3.41 -20.69 13.30
CA PRO A 76 -4.25 -20.04 14.29
C PRO A 76 -3.56 -18.82 14.90
N THR A 77 -3.94 -17.67 14.45
CA THR A 77 -3.61 -16.34 14.93
C THR A 77 -2.10 -16.09 15.10
N LYS A 78 -1.33 -16.30 14.03
CA LYS A 78 0.12 -16.03 14.00
C LYS A 78 0.51 -15.19 12.79
N SER A 79 1.51 -14.31 13.00
CA SER A 79 1.99 -13.36 12.01
C SER A 79 2.71 -14.06 10.87
N GLU A 80 2.44 -13.60 9.65
CA GLU A 80 3.20 -13.90 8.46
C GLU A 80 2.93 -12.81 7.40
N GLN A 81 3.93 -12.45 6.60
CA GLN A 81 3.83 -11.44 5.54
C GLN A 81 3.50 -12.12 4.20
N SER A 82 2.49 -12.99 4.15
CA SER A 82 2.19 -13.82 2.98
C SER A 82 1.10 -13.27 2.05
N ASP A 83 0.56 -12.08 2.35
CA ASP A 83 -0.50 -11.46 1.56
C ASP A 83 0.05 -10.39 0.57
N LEU A 84 1.37 -10.23 0.43
CA LEU A 84 1.95 -9.23 -0.48
C LEU A 84 1.52 -9.49 -1.93
N ASN A 85 1.58 -10.75 -2.38
CA ASN A 85 1.22 -11.07 -3.76
C ASN A 85 -0.26 -10.81 -4.06
N ILE A 86 -1.17 -11.13 -3.14
CA ILE A 86 -2.60 -10.83 -3.36
C ILE A 86 -2.86 -9.33 -3.34
N ALA A 87 -2.15 -8.57 -2.49
CA ALA A 87 -2.27 -7.12 -2.47
C ALA A 87 -1.73 -6.47 -3.75
N LEU A 88 -0.67 -7.01 -4.36
CA LEU A 88 -0.07 -6.48 -5.59
C LEU A 88 -0.77 -6.94 -6.86
N TYR A 89 -1.16 -8.22 -6.93
CA TYR A 89 -1.57 -8.89 -8.16
C TYR A 89 -2.92 -9.61 -8.07
N GLY A 90 -3.60 -9.52 -6.93
CA GLY A 90 -4.85 -10.26 -6.70
C GLY A 90 -6.08 -9.70 -7.40
N LEU A 91 -6.01 -8.48 -7.93
CA LEU A 91 -7.12 -7.90 -8.69
C LEU A 91 -7.09 -8.42 -10.13
N HIS A 92 -8.28 -8.63 -10.71
CA HIS A 92 -8.34 -9.03 -12.11
C HIS A 92 -8.24 -7.80 -13.04
N GLY A 93 -7.68 -8.00 -14.24
CA GLY A 93 -7.42 -6.93 -15.19
C GLY A 93 -6.30 -5.98 -14.76
N ASP A 94 -6.13 -4.89 -15.49
CA ASP A 94 -5.15 -3.86 -15.20
C ASP A 94 -5.74 -2.84 -14.21
N ALA A 95 -5.58 -3.10 -12.93
CA ALA A 95 -6.17 -2.33 -11.83
C ALA A 95 -5.08 -1.68 -10.95
N PRO A 96 -4.46 -0.57 -11.40
CA PRO A 96 -3.42 0.11 -10.63
C PRO A 96 -4.00 0.71 -9.34
N HIS A 97 -3.34 0.43 -8.22
CA HIS A 97 -3.74 0.87 -6.89
C HIS A 97 -2.52 1.02 -5.97
N LEU A 98 -2.74 1.56 -4.78
CA LEU A 98 -1.68 1.79 -3.81
C LEU A 98 -1.54 0.60 -2.86
N VAL A 99 -0.30 0.19 -2.57
CA VAL A 99 0.01 -0.79 -1.52
C VAL A 99 1.07 -0.22 -0.60
N LEU A 100 0.75 -0.12 0.70
CA LEU A 100 1.61 0.45 1.72
C LEU A 100 1.78 -0.54 2.88
N ALA A 101 2.81 -0.34 3.72
CA ALA A 101 3.00 -1.10 4.95
C ALA A 101 3.58 -0.19 6.05
N PRO A 102 2.99 -0.13 7.25
CA PRO A 102 3.60 0.56 8.38
C PRO A 102 4.85 -0.19 8.84
N LEU A 103 5.88 0.53 9.24
CA LEU A 103 7.19 -0.03 9.60
C LEU A 103 7.25 -0.53 11.04
N ASP A 104 6.47 0.11 11.92
CA ASP A 104 6.32 -0.24 13.33
C ASP A 104 4.97 0.26 13.89
N ILE A 105 4.78 0.13 15.21
CA ILE A 105 3.55 0.53 15.90
C ILE A 105 3.34 2.06 15.83
N ALA A 106 4.38 2.87 15.98
CA ALA A 106 4.28 4.32 15.92
C ALA A 106 3.97 4.78 14.49
N ASP A 107 4.59 4.15 13.50
CA ASP A 107 4.42 4.43 12.09
C ASP A 107 3.01 4.08 11.55
N CYS A 108 2.25 3.23 12.27
CA CYS A 108 0.85 2.96 11.92
C CYS A 108 0.01 4.24 11.83
N VAL A 109 0.26 5.22 12.70
CA VAL A 109 -0.48 6.50 12.71
C VAL A 109 -0.20 7.30 11.45
N PHE A 110 1.08 7.41 11.07
CA PHE A 110 1.48 8.10 9.85
C PHE A 110 0.99 7.38 8.61
N THR A 111 1.30 6.09 8.49
CA THR A 111 1.00 5.30 7.29
C THR A 111 -0.50 5.20 7.01
N ALA A 112 -1.34 5.02 8.03
CA ALA A 112 -2.80 5.00 7.86
C ALA A 112 -3.32 6.36 7.35
N GLY A 113 -2.87 7.47 7.94
CA GLY A 113 -3.24 8.81 7.50
C GLY A 113 -2.75 9.09 6.07
N TRP A 114 -1.53 8.70 5.75
CA TRP A 114 -0.93 8.88 4.43
C TRP A 114 -1.66 8.07 3.36
N ALA A 115 -2.01 6.80 3.65
CA ALA A 115 -2.79 5.96 2.75
C ALA A 115 -4.15 6.56 2.41
N VAL A 116 -4.88 7.08 3.43
CA VAL A 116 -6.16 7.76 3.21
C VAL A 116 -6.00 9.03 2.37
N ASN A 117 -4.96 9.83 2.64
CA ASN A 117 -4.70 11.06 1.88
C ASN A 117 -4.32 10.75 0.42
N LEU A 118 -3.43 9.78 0.19
CA LEU A 118 -3.04 9.35 -1.16
C LEU A 118 -4.23 8.78 -1.93
N ALA A 119 -5.06 7.94 -1.29
CA ALA A 119 -6.26 7.39 -1.92
C ALA A 119 -7.19 8.51 -2.40
N GLN A 120 -7.44 9.52 -1.55
CA GLN A 120 -8.29 10.67 -1.89
C GLN A 120 -7.67 11.51 -3.01
N GLN A 121 -6.38 11.82 -2.90
CA GLN A 121 -5.68 12.69 -3.85
C GLN A 121 -5.57 12.05 -5.23
N LEU A 122 -5.33 10.74 -5.29
CA LEU A 122 -5.17 9.99 -6.53
C LEU A 122 -6.47 9.29 -6.98
N GLN A 123 -7.57 9.42 -6.24
CA GLN A 123 -8.85 8.79 -6.56
C GLN A 123 -8.67 7.29 -6.90
N THR A 124 -8.06 6.55 -5.98
CA THR A 124 -7.76 5.13 -6.15
C THR A 124 -7.78 4.41 -4.80
N PRO A 125 -8.04 3.11 -4.75
CA PRO A 125 -7.89 2.34 -3.53
C PRO A 125 -6.46 2.31 -3.02
N ALA A 126 -6.31 2.26 -1.69
CA ALA A 126 -5.06 1.98 -1.00
C ALA A 126 -5.22 0.74 -0.10
N ILE A 127 -4.33 -0.24 -0.27
CA ILE A 127 -4.24 -1.42 0.61
C ILE A 127 -3.06 -1.18 1.57
N VAL A 128 -3.33 -1.22 2.87
CA VAL A 128 -2.30 -1.12 3.91
C VAL A 128 -2.04 -2.50 4.48
N LEU A 129 -0.85 -3.02 4.27
CA LEU A 129 -0.38 -4.31 4.77
C LEU A 129 0.25 -4.15 6.15
N SER A 130 -0.57 -4.26 7.19
CA SER A 130 -0.10 -4.53 8.54
C SER A 130 -0.02 -6.04 8.76
N ASP A 131 0.46 -6.47 9.89
CA ASP A 131 0.44 -7.87 10.27
C ASP A 131 0.04 -8.03 11.74
N GLN A 132 -0.17 -9.29 12.13
CA GLN A 132 -0.64 -9.60 13.46
C GLN A 132 0.42 -9.30 14.54
N PHE A 133 1.71 -9.32 14.20
CA PHE A 133 2.76 -8.94 15.15
C PHE A 133 2.60 -7.47 15.56
N ILE A 134 2.46 -6.57 14.60
CA ILE A 134 2.17 -5.15 14.88
C ILE A 134 0.80 -5.00 15.57
N GLY A 135 -0.24 -5.68 15.05
CA GLY A 135 -1.61 -5.53 15.53
C GLY A 135 -1.86 -6.01 16.97
N GLN A 136 -1.07 -6.95 17.47
CA GLN A 136 -1.17 -7.49 18.84
C GLN A 136 -0.10 -6.94 19.80
N SER A 137 0.90 -6.24 19.28
CA SER A 137 1.96 -5.69 20.11
C SER A 137 1.53 -4.38 20.78
N THR A 138 2.18 -4.07 21.88
CA THR A 138 2.04 -2.80 22.60
C THR A 138 3.41 -2.22 22.81
N ALA A 139 3.58 -0.93 22.52
CA ALA A 139 4.82 -0.22 22.73
C ALA A 139 4.56 1.12 23.43
N VAL A 140 5.53 1.57 24.21
CA VAL A 140 5.58 2.94 24.69
C VAL A 140 6.22 3.77 23.59
N VAL A 141 5.44 4.68 23.03
CA VAL A 141 5.90 5.58 21.97
C VAL A 141 5.82 7.01 22.47
N SER A 142 6.78 7.85 22.03
CA SER A 142 6.63 9.30 22.12
C SER A 142 5.48 9.75 21.21
N GLU A 143 5.24 11.03 21.03
CA GLU A 143 4.21 11.49 20.10
C GLU A 143 4.47 10.92 18.70
N PRO A 144 3.57 10.05 18.16
CA PRO A 144 3.79 9.46 16.86
C PRO A 144 3.69 10.53 15.76
N ARG A 145 4.52 10.39 14.74
CA ARG A 145 4.41 11.23 13.54
C ARG A 145 3.00 11.10 12.96
N ARG A 146 2.40 12.22 12.64
CA ARG A 146 1.08 12.27 11.97
C ARG A 146 1.29 12.69 10.53
N CYS A 147 0.52 12.10 9.63
CA CYS A 147 0.37 12.65 8.30
C CYS A 147 -0.41 13.97 8.42
N GLU A 148 0.17 15.08 7.98
CA GLU A 148 -0.56 16.33 7.96
C GLU A 148 -1.81 16.16 7.09
N ASN A 149 -2.94 16.64 7.59
CA ASN A 149 -4.17 16.72 6.80
C ASN A 149 -3.93 17.76 5.70
N SER A 150 -3.29 17.36 4.61
CA SER A 150 -3.25 18.19 3.42
C SER A 150 -4.70 18.49 3.02
N THR A 151 -5.00 19.77 2.85
CA THR A 151 -6.25 20.15 2.20
C THR A 151 -6.15 19.61 0.79
N ILE A 152 -6.80 18.48 0.53
CA ILE A 152 -6.78 17.85 -0.78
C ILE A 152 -7.53 18.78 -1.71
N THR A 153 -6.78 19.53 -2.52
CA THR A 153 -7.35 20.36 -3.56
C THR A 153 -7.62 19.47 -4.77
N LEU A 154 -8.84 18.95 -4.85
CA LEU A 154 -9.27 18.25 -6.06
C LEU A 154 -9.44 19.25 -7.22
N PRO A 155 -9.17 18.83 -8.46
CA PRO A 155 -9.40 19.67 -9.62
C PRO A 155 -10.82 20.18 -9.64
N GLN A 156 -10.98 21.51 -9.89
CA GLN A 156 -12.27 22.16 -10.08
C GLN A 156 -12.56 22.26 -11.59
N GLU A 157 -13.75 21.92 -12.01
CA GLU A 157 -14.17 22.20 -13.38
C GLU A 157 -14.59 23.68 -13.50
N ARG A 158 -14.39 24.24 -14.72
CA ARG A 158 -14.91 25.57 -15.04
C ARG A 158 -16.43 25.48 -15.18
N GLU A 159 -17.13 26.49 -14.67
CA GLU A 159 -18.60 26.54 -14.61
C GLU A 159 -19.29 26.48 -16.00
N ASP A 160 -18.56 26.81 -17.07
CA ASP A 160 -19.06 26.91 -18.43
C ASP A 160 -18.85 25.66 -19.29
N THR A 161 -18.34 24.56 -18.71
CA THR A 161 -18.09 23.30 -19.43
C THR A 161 -18.96 22.17 -18.90
N ALA A 162 -19.33 21.23 -19.78
CA ALA A 162 -20.04 20.03 -19.36
C ALA A 162 -19.18 19.19 -18.39
N TYR A 163 -19.76 18.75 -17.28
CA TYR A 163 -19.07 17.91 -16.30
C TYR A 163 -18.72 16.54 -16.89
N LEU A 164 -17.43 16.18 -16.79
CA LEU A 164 -16.89 14.90 -17.23
C LEU A 164 -16.16 14.25 -16.04
N ARG A 165 -16.83 13.31 -15.37
CA ARG A 165 -16.26 12.64 -14.18
C ARG A 165 -14.91 11.98 -14.43
N TYR A 166 -14.73 11.41 -15.61
CA TYR A 166 -13.54 10.64 -15.99
C TYR A 166 -12.70 11.34 -17.06
N LYS A 167 -12.74 12.67 -17.05
CA LYS A 167 -11.99 13.52 -17.97
C LYS A 167 -10.51 13.15 -18.00
N LEU A 168 -9.95 13.05 -19.18
CA LEU A 168 -8.52 12.88 -19.37
C LEU A 168 -7.82 14.20 -19.03
N THR A 169 -6.92 14.16 -18.04
CA THR A 169 -6.17 15.30 -17.55
C THR A 169 -4.67 14.97 -17.53
N ALA A 170 -3.82 15.98 -17.51
CA ALA A 170 -2.37 15.77 -17.46
C ALA A 170 -1.90 15.03 -16.19
N SER A 171 -2.63 15.18 -15.08
CA SER A 171 -2.32 14.49 -13.80
C SER A 171 -3.01 13.12 -13.68
N GLY A 172 -3.90 12.75 -14.61
CA GLY A 172 -4.77 11.58 -14.46
C GLY A 172 -5.89 11.72 -13.42
N VAL A 173 -5.92 12.83 -12.67
CA VAL A 173 -6.93 13.11 -11.63
C VAL A 173 -7.98 14.05 -12.18
N SER A 174 -9.27 13.68 -12.08
CA SER A 174 -10.40 14.44 -12.61
C SER A 174 -11.18 15.12 -11.48
N ALA A 175 -12.00 16.10 -11.82
CA ALA A 175 -12.91 16.74 -10.88
C ALA A 175 -13.93 15.72 -10.32
N VAL A 176 -14.22 15.82 -9.03
CA VAL A 176 -15.18 14.95 -8.34
C VAL A 176 -16.44 15.73 -8.02
N ALA A 177 -17.59 15.11 -8.25
CA ALA A 177 -18.87 15.58 -7.78
C ALA A 177 -19.46 14.58 -6.80
N SER A 178 -20.12 15.10 -5.79
CA SER A 178 -20.86 14.27 -4.84
C SER A 178 -22.32 14.07 -5.33
N PRO A 179 -22.96 12.95 -4.96
CA PRO A 179 -24.39 12.78 -5.20
C PRO A 179 -25.21 13.97 -4.65
N GLY A 180 -26.00 14.60 -5.52
CA GLY A 180 -26.76 15.79 -5.17
C GLY A 180 -26.21 17.11 -5.70
N ASP A 181 -24.96 17.14 -6.20
CA ASP A 181 -24.39 18.32 -6.85
C ASP A 181 -25.21 18.71 -8.09
N VAL A 182 -25.55 20.00 -8.19
CA VAL A 182 -26.36 20.51 -9.30
C VAL A 182 -25.55 20.45 -10.59
N ASP A 183 -26.19 19.97 -11.67
CA ASP A 183 -25.64 19.89 -13.03
C ASP A 183 -24.36 19.05 -13.19
N ARG A 184 -24.02 18.23 -12.19
CA ARG A 184 -22.84 17.34 -12.21
C ARG A 184 -23.21 15.86 -12.15
N ARG A 185 -24.22 15.47 -12.93
CA ARG A 185 -24.68 14.08 -13.00
C ARG A 185 -23.70 13.27 -13.87
N PHE A 186 -23.39 12.08 -13.41
CA PHE A 186 -22.58 11.10 -14.15
C PHE A 186 -23.05 9.68 -13.85
N THR A 187 -22.65 8.74 -14.70
CA THR A 187 -22.82 7.30 -14.47
C THR A 187 -21.54 6.77 -13.82
N ALA A 188 -21.67 5.99 -12.77
CA ALA A 188 -20.61 5.21 -12.18
C ALA A 188 -21.09 3.76 -12.02
N ASP A 189 -20.41 2.85 -12.70
CA ASP A 189 -20.64 1.41 -12.62
C ASP A 189 -19.32 0.65 -12.77
N GLY A 190 -19.36 -0.67 -12.84
CA GLY A 190 -18.18 -1.52 -13.00
C GLY A 190 -17.75 -1.75 -14.45
N LEU A 191 -18.42 -1.13 -15.42
CA LEU A 191 -18.06 -1.27 -16.83
C LEU A 191 -17.01 -0.25 -17.23
N GLU A 192 -16.24 -0.58 -18.28
CA GLU A 192 -15.38 0.42 -18.91
C GLU A 192 -16.24 1.49 -19.58
N HIS A 193 -15.76 2.73 -19.57
CA HIS A 193 -16.55 3.90 -19.88
C HIS A 193 -15.75 5.00 -20.61
N ASN A 194 -16.46 5.92 -21.21
CA ASN A 194 -15.87 7.16 -21.72
C ASN A 194 -15.72 8.23 -20.61
N GLU A 195 -15.25 9.42 -20.95
CA GLU A 195 -15.06 10.52 -20.01
C GLU A 195 -16.33 10.97 -19.26
N LYS A 196 -17.53 10.69 -19.80
CA LYS A 196 -18.84 10.97 -19.16
C LYS A 196 -19.26 9.89 -18.15
N GLY A 197 -18.60 8.73 -18.14
CA GLY A 197 -19.03 7.55 -17.42
C GLY A 197 -20.04 6.69 -18.20
N THR A 198 -20.34 7.01 -19.44
CA THR A 198 -21.20 6.15 -20.26
C THR A 198 -20.45 4.88 -20.64
N PRO A 199 -21.02 3.68 -20.41
CA PRO A 199 -20.40 2.42 -20.79
C PRO A 199 -19.96 2.40 -22.24
N SER A 200 -18.75 1.91 -22.51
CA SER A 200 -18.16 1.90 -23.83
C SER A 200 -17.38 0.62 -24.10
N ALA A 201 -17.61 0.02 -25.26
CA ALA A 201 -16.84 -1.11 -25.78
C ALA A 201 -15.77 -0.66 -26.81
N LYS A 202 -15.51 0.64 -26.94
CA LYS A 202 -14.51 1.17 -27.88
C LYS A 202 -13.10 0.95 -27.34
N HIS A 203 -12.23 0.42 -28.17
CA HIS A 203 -10.81 0.24 -27.85
C HIS A 203 -10.12 1.54 -27.37
N SER A 204 -10.45 2.67 -28.02
CA SER A 204 -9.88 3.98 -27.65
C SER A 204 -10.25 4.40 -26.23
N ASP A 205 -11.53 4.24 -25.82
CA ASP A 205 -11.98 4.63 -24.50
C ASP A 205 -11.33 3.74 -23.44
N HIS A 206 -11.32 2.42 -23.67
CA HIS A 206 -10.65 1.47 -22.79
C HIS A 206 -9.17 1.82 -22.59
N ARG A 207 -8.43 2.00 -23.68
CA ARG A 207 -7.00 2.35 -23.60
C ARG A 207 -6.78 3.66 -22.85
N HIS A 208 -7.54 4.70 -23.16
CA HIS A 208 -7.36 6.00 -22.51
C HIS A 208 -7.65 5.95 -21.01
N GLN A 209 -8.66 5.19 -20.58
CA GLN A 209 -8.96 5.06 -19.16
C GLN A 209 -7.95 4.19 -18.42
N LEU A 210 -7.40 3.14 -19.04
CA LEU A 210 -6.28 2.38 -18.49
C LEU A 210 -5.04 3.26 -18.32
N ASP A 211 -4.64 3.98 -19.39
CA ASP A 211 -3.50 4.89 -19.36
C ASP A 211 -3.69 5.95 -18.26
N LYS A 212 -4.86 6.58 -18.19
CA LYS A 212 -5.20 7.56 -17.15
C LYS A 212 -5.04 7.01 -15.73
N ARG A 213 -5.57 5.81 -15.47
CA ARG A 213 -5.48 5.16 -14.15
C ARG A 213 -4.04 4.77 -13.77
N ALA A 214 -3.21 4.39 -14.74
CA ALA A 214 -1.81 4.08 -14.54
C ALA A 214 -0.96 5.35 -14.36
N ASP A 215 -1.14 6.34 -15.23
CA ASP A 215 -0.32 7.56 -15.26
C ASP A 215 -0.47 8.40 -13.99
N LYS A 216 -1.66 8.45 -13.38
CA LYS A 216 -1.85 9.19 -12.13
C LYS A 216 -1.04 8.63 -10.96
N LEU A 217 -0.67 7.35 -10.98
CA LEU A 217 0.20 6.75 -9.97
C LEU A 217 1.68 6.88 -10.34
N SER A 218 2.03 6.62 -11.60
CA SER A 218 3.43 6.68 -12.06
C SER A 218 3.98 8.09 -12.12
N GLY A 219 3.13 9.08 -12.38
CA GLY A 219 3.50 10.50 -12.45
C GLY A 219 3.45 11.27 -11.14
N PHE A 220 3.01 10.64 -10.04
CA PHE A 220 2.89 11.30 -8.74
C PHE A 220 4.20 11.28 -7.97
N ASP A 221 4.57 12.42 -7.37
CA ASP A 221 5.72 12.50 -6.46
C ASP A 221 5.31 12.09 -5.04
N PHE A 222 5.74 10.92 -4.62
CA PHE A 222 5.50 10.39 -3.27
C PHE A 222 6.46 10.97 -2.21
N GLY A 223 7.38 11.84 -2.61
CA GLY A 223 8.36 12.44 -1.70
C GLY A 223 9.33 11.41 -1.11
N ALA A 224 9.81 11.68 0.09
CA ALA A 224 10.76 10.82 0.81
C ALA A 224 10.09 9.73 1.65
N ASP A 225 8.77 9.76 1.80
CA ASP A 225 8.04 8.89 2.72
C ASP A 225 7.83 7.45 2.23
N TRP A 226 8.25 7.14 0.99
CA TRP A 226 8.15 5.81 0.40
C TRP A 226 8.95 4.73 1.17
N ALA A 227 10.02 5.13 1.88
CA ALA A 227 10.82 4.24 2.71
C ALA A 227 11.50 5.00 3.84
N GLU A 228 11.94 4.27 4.85
CA GLU A 228 12.91 4.75 5.83
C GLU A 228 14.27 4.14 5.52
N ILE A 229 15.30 5.01 5.41
CA ILE A 229 16.65 4.61 5.03
C ILE A 229 17.61 5.00 6.17
N ALA A 230 18.37 4.03 6.66
CA ALA A 230 19.35 4.22 7.72
C ALA A 230 20.68 3.55 7.35
N GLY A 231 21.79 4.14 7.85
CA GLY A 231 23.13 3.62 7.59
C GLY A 231 23.66 3.90 6.17
N THR A 232 24.96 3.61 5.96
CA THR A 232 25.69 3.95 4.71
C THR A 232 26.56 2.81 4.19
N GLY A 233 26.40 1.60 4.76
CA GLY A 233 27.24 0.45 4.45
C GLY A 233 27.17 -0.04 3.01
N SER A 234 28.11 -0.93 2.67
CA SER A 234 28.22 -1.56 1.34
C SER A 234 27.33 -2.79 1.16
N VAL A 235 26.60 -3.21 2.20
CA VAL A 235 25.55 -4.21 2.15
C VAL A 235 24.22 -3.55 2.52
N ALA A 236 23.17 -3.81 1.74
CA ALA A 236 21.83 -3.32 2.04
C ALA A 236 20.91 -4.44 2.52
N LEU A 237 20.12 -4.13 3.55
CA LEU A 237 19.00 -4.93 4.04
C LEU A 237 17.71 -4.26 3.60
N VAL A 238 16.90 -4.94 2.78
CA VAL A 238 15.63 -4.40 2.28
C VAL A 238 14.47 -5.22 2.87
N CYS A 239 13.50 -4.55 3.48
CA CYS A 239 12.36 -5.19 4.12
C CYS A 239 11.11 -4.31 4.05
N PHE A 240 9.99 -4.79 4.59
CA PHE A 240 8.77 -4.02 4.81
C PHE A 240 8.06 -4.49 6.08
N GLY A 241 7.14 -3.67 6.59
CA GLY A 241 6.27 -4.07 7.69
C GLY A 241 7.03 -4.38 8.97
N SER A 242 6.53 -5.35 9.73
CA SER A 242 7.11 -5.78 11.01
C SER A 242 8.54 -6.35 10.91
N ALA A 243 9.01 -6.68 9.70
CA ALA A 243 10.40 -7.07 9.49
C ALA A 243 11.40 -5.91 9.72
N SER A 244 10.93 -4.66 9.76
CA SER A 244 11.80 -3.48 9.94
C SER A 244 12.56 -3.49 11.27
N ALA A 245 11.88 -3.77 12.38
CA ALA A 245 12.51 -3.78 13.69
C ALA A 245 13.65 -4.82 13.82
N PRO A 246 13.44 -6.12 13.53
CA PRO A 246 14.53 -7.09 13.58
C PRO A 246 15.65 -6.82 12.56
N VAL A 247 15.37 -6.17 11.43
CA VAL A 247 16.38 -5.77 10.46
C VAL A 247 17.26 -4.64 11.01
N VAL A 248 16.67 -3.64 11.66
CA VAL A 248 17.42 -2.55 12.32
C VAL A 248 18.29 -3.13 13.43
N GLU A 249 17.80 -4.03 14.25
CA GLU A 249 18.60 -4.70 15.28
C GLU A 249 19.74 -5.54 14.67
N ALA A 250 19.47 -6.25 13.57
CA ALA A 250 20.50 -6.99 12.85
C ALA A 250 21.61 -6.08 12.31
N SER A 251 21.28 -4.87 11.85
CA SER A 251 22.29 -3.90 11.41
C SER A 251 23.20 -3.44 12.54
N THR A 252 22.69 -3.35 13.77
CA THR A 252 23.50 -3.07 14.96
C THR A 252 24.46 -4.24 15.28
N LEU A 253 23.98 -5.48 15.24
CA LEU A 253 24.82 -6.67 15.44
C LEU A 253 25.92 -6.80 14.37
N LEU A 254 25.62 -6.40 13.15
CA LEU A 254 26.61 -6.35 12.06
C LEU A 254 27.68 -5.31 12.33
N ALA A 255 27.31 -4.11 12.79
CA ALA A 255 28.23 -3.04 13.14
C ALA A 255 29.18 -3.49 14.26
N ASP A 256 28.69 -4.19 15.29
CA ASP A 256 29.51 -4.80 16.35
C ASP A 256 30.51 -5.84 15.80
N SER A 257 30.21 -6.42 14.65
CA SER A 257 31.08 -7.36 13.92
C SER A 257 31.99 -6.68 12.87
N GLY A 258 31.97 -5.34 12.80
CA GLY A 258 32.78 -4.56 11.86
C GLY A 258 32.18 -4.46 10.46
N VAL A 259 30.89 -4.76 10.28
CA VAL A 259 30.18 -4.66 8.99
C VAL A 259 29.12 -3.57 9.09
N ASP A 260 29.33 -2.46 8.42
CA ASP A 260 28.30 -1.43 8.26
C ASP A 260 27.26 -1.87 7.25
N ALA A 261 26.00 -1.86 7.65
CA ALA A 261 24.86 -2.16 6.80
C ALA A 261 23.99 -0.91 6.53
N ARG A 262 23.38 -0.88 5.36
CA ARG A 262 22.31 0.07 5.03
C ARG A 262 20.97 -0.64 5.15
N VAL A 263 20.03 -0.05 5.86
CA VAL A 263 18.66 -0.56 6.00
C VAL A 263 17.73 0.28 5.12
N VAL A 264 16.90 -0.38 4.34
CA VAL A 264 15.83 0.23 3.53
C VAL A 264 14.52 -0.44 3.89
N SER A 265 13.74 0.21 4.74
CA SER A 265 12.41 -0.25 5.14
C SER A 265 11.34 0.39 4.25
N LEU A 266 10.73 -0.39 3.37
CA LEU A 266 9.76 0.08 2.39
C LEU A 266 8.40 0.35 3.06
N ARG A 267 7.90 1.58 2.93
CA ARG A 267 6.54 1.95 3.35
C ARG A 267 5.56 1.93 2.19
N LEU A 268 5.97 2.39 1.01
CA LEU A 268 5.20 2.28 -0.25
C LEU A 268 5.74 1.10 -1.07
N LEU A 269 4.90 0.10 -1.25
CA LEU A 269 5.24 -1.11 -2.00
C LEU A 269 4.76 -1.01 -3.46
N ALA A 270 3.61 -0.38 -3.70
CA ALA A 270 3.12 -0.09 -5.05
C ALA A 270 2.49 1.30 -5.12
N PRO A 271 2.85 2.11 -6.15
CA PRO A 271 3.86 1.83 -7.16
C PRO A 271 5.29 1.80 -6.57
N LEU A 272 6.11 0.85 -7.02
CA LEU A 272 7.50 0.75 -6.57
C LEU A 272 8.28 1.99 -7.03
N GLN A 273 9.02 2.60 -6.10
CA GLN A 273 9.83 3.79 -6.36
C GLN A 273 11.22 3.38 -6.90
N ASN A 274 11.26 2.85 -8.13
CA ASN A 274 12.44 2.21 -8.73
C ASN A 274 13.68 3.11 -8.66
N VAL A 275 13.59 4.33 -9.17
CA VAL A 275 14.72 5.29 -9.20
C VAL A 275 15.19 5.65 -7.79
N ALA A 276 14.25 5.86 -6.87
CA ALA A 276 14.60 6.18 -5.49
C ALA A 276 15.26 4.99 -4.77
N LEU A 277 14.77 3.78 -5.04
CA LEU A 277 15.35 2.54 -4.48
C LEU A 277 16.72 2.25 -5.10
N GLU A 278 16.92 2.42 -6.41
CA GLU A 278 18.24 2.32 -7.06
C GLU A 278 19.24 3.29 -6.43
N ASN A 279 18.84 4.54 -6.22
CA ASN A 279 19.68 5.54 -5.55
C ASN A 279 19.99 5.15 -4.09
N ALA A 280 18.99 4.62 -3.37
CA ALA A 280 19.18 4.13 -2.01
C ALA A 280 20.13 2.93 -1.93
N LEU A 281 20.23 2.13 -2.96
CA LEU A 281 21.13 0.96 -3.06
C LEU A 281 22.49 1.29 -3.71
N ALA A 282 22.69 2.52 -4.18
CA ALA A 282 23.94 2.91 -4.83
C ALA A 282 25.16 2.70 -3.92
N GLY A 283 26.22 2.10 -4.46
CA GLY A 283 27.44 1.77 -3.71
C GLY A 283 27.37 0.49 -2.88
N CYS A 284 26.21 -0.18 -2.78
CA CYS A 284 26.12 -1.50 -2.17
C CYS A 284 26.60 -2.58 -3.16
N ALA A 285 27.36 -3.55 -2.66
CA ALA A 285 27.75 -4.74 -3.43
C ALA A 285 26.73 -5.87 -3.30
N HIS A 286 26.08 -5.97 -2.14
CA HIS A 286 25.10 -6.99 -1.81
C HIS A 286 23.81 -6.36 -1.31
N VAL A 287 22.69 -6.99 -1.67
CA VAL A 287 21.35 -6.67 -1.15
C VAL A 287 20.75 -7.95 -0.57
N VAL A 288 20.34 -7.92 0.68
CA VAL A 288 19.61 -9.02 1.34
C VAL A 288 18.18 -8.58 1.57
N VAL A 289 17.24 -9.22 0.88
CA VAL A 289 15.81 -8.99 1.06
C VAL A 289 15.30 -9.86 2.21
N VAL A 290 14.76 -9.22 3.24
CA VAL A 290 14.31 -9.87 4.47
C VAL A 290 12.79 -9.81 4.56
N GLU A 291 12.15 -10.96 4.72
CA GLU A 291 10.69 -11.07 4.75
C GLU A 291 10.21 -12.30 5.54
N GLN A 292 9.00 -12.23 6.10
CA GLN A 292 8.40 -13.33 6.85
C GLN A 292 7.35 -14.07 6.01
N ASN A 293 7.79 -14.82 5.02
CA ASN A 293 6.95 -15.74 4.24
C ASN A 293 7.80 -16.84 3.59
N HIS A 294 7.15 -17.91 3.11
CA HIS A 294 7.82 -19.05 2.50
C HIS A 294 8.24 -18.76 1.05
N SER A 295 7.42 -18.05 0.28
CA SER A 295 7.55 -17.94 -1.18
C SER A 295 8.43 -16.78 -1.65
N LYS A 296 9.08 -16.05 -0.75
CA LYS A 296 9.99 -14.92 -1.08
C LYS A 296 9.28 -13.86 -1.93
N GLN A 297 8.10 -13.44 -1.48
CA GLN A 297 7.22 -12.58 -2.28
C GLN A 297 7.85 -11.22 -2.58
N LEU A 298 8.43 -10.55 -1.57
CA LEU A 298 9.13 -9.27 -1.76
C LEU A 298 10.36 -9.43 -2.66
N PHE A 299 11.16 -10.48 -2.43
CA PHE A 299 12.33 -10.76 -3.25
C PHE A 299 11.98 -10.91 -4.73
N HIS A 300 10.95 -11.70 -5.04
CA HIS A 300 10.52 -11.89 -6.43
C HIS A 300 9.89 -10.63 -7.01
N TYR A 301 9.11 -9.89 -6.22
CA TYR A 301 8.55 -8.61 -6.61
C TYR A 301 9.64 -7.62 -7.04
N LEU A 302 10.62 -7.39 -6.18
CA LEU A 302 11.73 -6.48 -6.48
C LEU A 302 12.53 -6.93 -7.69
N LYS A 303 12.85 -8.22 -7.81
CA LYS A 303 13.56 -8.78 -8.98
C LYS A 303 12.76 -8.71 -10.28
N GLY A 304 11.46 -8.70 -10.22
CA GLY A 304 10.60 -8.54 -11.39
C GLY A 304 10.47 -7.09 -11.89
N HIS A 305 10.79 -6.12 -11.03
CA HIS A 305 10.58 -4.69 -11.32
C HIS A 305 11.87 -3.86 -11.38
N MET A 306 13.02 -4.43 -11.01
CA MET A 306 14.29 -3.72 -10.94
C MET A 306 15.43 -4.52 -11.60
N ASP A 307 16.29 -3.79 -12.31
CA ASP A 307 17.55 -4.31 -12.86
C ASP A 307 18.68 -4.06 -11.85
N PHE A 308 18.82 -4.95 -10.89
CA PHE A 308 19.84 -4.84 -9.85
C PHE A 308 21.24 -4.93 -10.40
N GLN A 309 22.09 -3.97 -10.07
CA GLN A 309 23.54 -4.02 -10.29
C GLN A 309 24.26 -4.80 -9.18
N GLN A 310 23.58 -5.03 -8.06
CA GLN A 310 24.05 -5.70 -6.85
C GLN A 310 23.80 -7.22 -6.93
N ARG A 311 24.53 -7.98 -6.11
CA ARG A 311 24.19 -9.38 -5.84
C ARG A 311 23.02 -9.43 -4.87
N VAL A 312 21.87 -9.91 -5.34
CA VAL A 312 20.64 -9.93 -4.53
C VAL A 312 20.40 -11.30 -3.92
N HIS A 313 20.22 -11.32 -2.62
CA HIS A 313 20.00 -12.52 -1.82
C HIS A 313 18.66 -12.42 -1.08
N SER A 314 18.09 -13.56 -0.71
CA SER A 314 16.89 -13.63 0.10
C SER A 314 17.20 -14.20 1.48
N HIS A 315 16.58 -13.62 2.51
CA HIS A 315 16.40 -14.18 3.84
C HIS A 315 14.90 -14.21 4.13
N ALA A 316 14.24 -15.28 3.71
CA ALA A 316 12.81 -15.49 3.88
C ALA A 316 12.58 -16.60 4.91
N VAL A 317 11.78 -16.31 5.93
CA VAL A 317 11.44 -17.24 7.02
C VAL A 317 9.91 -17.32 7.10
N SER A 318 9.36 -18.53 6.96
CA SER A 318 7.90 -18.71 7.15
C SER A 318 7.49 -18.56 8.62
N GLY A 319 6.27 -18.06 8.84
CA GLY A 319 5.69 -18.03 10.18
C GLY A 319 5.50 -19.43 10.79
N PRO A 320 5.16 -19.53 12.07
CA PRO A 320 4.86 -18.46 13.01
C PRO A 320 6.10 -17.90 13.77
N VAL A 321 7.30 -18.37 13.44
CA VAL A 321 8.52 -17.99 14.13
C VAL A 321 8.88 -16.53 13.79
N PRO A 322 9.09 -15.65 14.77
CA PRO A 322 9.55 -14.30 14.52
C PRO A 322 10.90 -14.29 13.80
N LEU A 323 11.13 -13.25 12.99
CA LEU A 323 12.45 -13.02 12.41
C LEU A 323 13.48 -12.76 13.51
N SER A 324 14.60 -13.48 13.45
CA SER A 324 15.70 -13.32 14.40
C SER A 324 16.76 -12.36 13.88
N PRO A 325 17.07 -11.26 14.60
CA PRO A 325 18.16 -10.36 14.23
C PRO A 325 19.50 -11.07 14.02
N THR A 326 19.81 -12.04 14.89
CA THR A 326 21.04 -12.86 14.80
C THR A 326 21.07 -13.69 13.51
N SER A 327 19.94 -14.31 13.12
CA SER A 327 19.84 -15.08 11.89
C SER A 327 19.97 -14.20 10.64
N ILE A 328 19.42 -12.98 10.68
CA ILE A 328 19.58 -11.99 9.61
C ILE A 328 21.05 -11.57 9.49
N ALA A 329 21.68 -11.21 10.60
CA ALA A 329 23.11 -10.83 10.63
C ALA A 329 24.02 -11.96 10.13
N GLN A 330 23.79 -13.20 10.58
CA GLN A 330 24.52 -14.37 10.10
C GLN A 330 24.37 -14.54 8.58
N ARG A 331 23.15 -14.39 8.05
CA ARG A 331 22.89 -14.47 6.60
C ARG A 331 23.67 -13.43 5.80
N VAL A 332 23.78 -12.20 6.34
CA VAL A 332 24.61 -11.15 5.72
C VAL A 332 26.08 -11.55 5.67
N LEU A 333 26.64 -12.05 6.78
CA LEU A 333 28.05 -12.49 6.84
C LEU A 333 28.32 -13.64 5.86
N GLU A 334 27.40 -14.60 5.73
CA GLU A 334 27.51 -15.70 4.76
C GLU A 334 27.55 -15.24 3.30
N VAL A 335 26.81 -14.20 2.93
CA VAL A 335 26.77 -13.73 1.53
C VAL A 335 27.91 -12.77 1.18
N MET A 336 28.59 -12.25 2.20
CA MET A 336 29.75 -11.38 2.03
C MET A 336 31.08 -12.16 1.99
N GLY A 337 31.15 -13.33 2.63
CA GLY A 337 32.34 -14.22 2.67
C GLY A 337 32.38 -15.18 1.52
#